data_4c86401c94cb2375bb44027ec6d233e7
#
_entry.id   4c86401c94cb2375bb44027ec6d233e7
#
_cell.length_a   1.000
_cell.length_b   1.000
_cell.length_c   1.000
_cell.angle_alpha   90.00
_cell.angle_beta   90.00
_cell.angle_gamma   90.00
#
_symmetry.space_group_name_H-M   'P 1'
#
loop_
_entity.id
_entity.type
_entity.pdbx_description
1 polymer ?
#
loop_
_entity_poly.entity_id
_entity_poly.type
_entity_poly.pdbx_seq_one_letter_code
_entity_poly.pdbx_strand_id
1 'polypeptide(L)'
;MNFSLLYKTEETSQVCDILYDLSTDRAMRSICPDPRKREYFLDILSKPLRRRENILYRQEIYSDFARLPELFSDLKTLFTRYDRIRSDWQELKLSAAPASSSAVNPEALLEHTYASLKVTAIFPNTIVSFFHSLCETLKKYSLQAEGLIAIRDYCEEMIRNDSFSEIVRIAQLFRYHTPEHYTFGMAVSLDETLRVSALDLCEITEFDPKAEKAPLFRFFSKKSEEKTPKTDVPPDGASYEKTVHLLNIALCSIDSALTQVTNNLYGVFYGIGREMRFYETALLYREHMCALGLPLTLPDISEPEENRIVLQTLYDLVLSAEAEDAARIVPNDVEIDGTAGILVKGLTDTGKTVYLRSLGAAQLFGQAGLPVLAEKAHLSIRNAFFSHFSSAEEEFLTGDAAGRFDQEAKEIAHILDQLQPYSMVFLNETFQTTSYREGTLAIFNILSVLPTTGTKFLFVTHLTRLFSLMDKERVCLMETDDGKQYRLKRIR
;
A
#
# COMPACT_ATOMS: atom_id res chain seq x y z
N MET A 1 11.35 -10.57 5.18
CA MET A 1 11.09 -9.90 3.88
C MET A 1 9.58 -9.78 3.76
N ASN A 2 9.05 -8.59 3.49
CA ASN A 2 7.62 -8.40 3.28
C ASN A 2 7.44 -7.85 1.86
N PHE A 3 6.58 -8.47 1.07
CA PHE A 3 6.23 -7.97 -0.24
C PHE A 3 5.18 -6.86 -0.15
N SER A 4 5.26 -5.91 -1.06
CA SER A 4 4.25 -4.89 -1.30
C SER A 4 4.02 -4.74 -2.80
N LEU A 5 2.78 -4.51 -3.21
CA LEU A 5 2.45 -4.13 -4.58
C LEU A 5 2.53 -2.60 -4.80
N LEU A 6 2.64 -1.83 -3.72
CA LEU A 6 2.68 -0.36 -3.78
C LEU A 6 4.09 0.22 -3.69
N TYR A 7 5.05 -0.52 -3.10
CA TYR A 7 6.38 0.01 -2.82
C TYR A 7 7.45 -1.04 -3.10
N LYS A 8 8.39 -0.71 -3.98
CA LYS A 8 9.61 -1.51 -4.22
C LYS A 8 10.62 -1.28 -3.10
N THR A 9 10.74 -0.03 -2.67
CA THR A 9 11.65 0.42 -1.61
C THR A 9 10.90 1.27 -0.60
N GLU A 10 11.49 1.49 0.57
CA GLU A 10 10.90 2.39 1.57
C GLU A 10 10.66 3.78 0.99
N GLU A 11 9.48 4.33 1.26
CA GLU A 11 9.04 5.63 0.79
C GLU A 11 8.72 6.54 1.98
N THR A 12 9.21 7.76 1.95
CA THR A 12 8.85 8.81 2.91
C THR A 12 7.95 9.83 2.23
N SER A 13 6.67 9.51 2.10
CA SER A 13 5.71 10.43 1.52
C SER A 13 5.13 11.37 2.58
N GLN A 14 5.02 12.65 2.23
CA GLN A 14 4.26 13.61 3.02
C GLN A 14 2.82 13.63 2.54
N VAL A 15 1.86 13.65 3.46
CA VAL A 15 0.45 13.79 3.10
C VAL A 15 0.22 15.18 2.49
N CYS A 16 -0.41 15.24 1.32
CA CYS A 16 -0.86 16.47 0.69
C CYS A 16 -2.38 16.61 0.81
N ASP A 17 -2.84 17.80 1.16
CA ASP A 17 -4.26 18.08 1.38
C ASP A 17 -4.89 18.84 0.19
N ILE A 18 -4.48 18.50 -1.03
CA ILE A 18 -4.98 19.17 -2.24
C ILE A 18 -6.12 18.43 -2.93
N LEU A 19 -6.44 17.20 -2.49
CA LEU A 19 -7.45 16.36 -3.14
C LEU A 19 -8.85 17.00 -3.14
N TYR A 20 -9.18 17.71 -2.06
CA TYR A 20 -10.44 18.41 -1.93
C TYR A 20 -10.54 19.58 -2.93
N ASP A 21 -9.53 20.45 -2.98
CA ASP A 21 -9.47 21.60 -3.89
C ASP A 21 -9.48 21.15 -5.36
N LEU A 22 -8.82 20.04 -5.66
CA LEU A 22 -8.86 19.43 -6.99
C LEU A 22 -10.17 18.67 -7.28
N SER A 23 -11.08 18.58 -6.30
CA SER A 23 -12.34 17.82 -6.41
C SER A 23 -12.15 16.34 -6.81
N THR A 24 -11.01 15.75 -6.49
CA THR A 24 -10.69 14.36 -6.83
C THR A 24 -11.66 13.39 -6.15
N ASP A 25 -12.04 13.67 -4.89
CA ASP A 25 -13.04 12.86 -4.18
C ASP A 25 -14.39 12.84 -4.90
N ARG A 26 -14.84 13.98 -5.44
CA ARG A 26 -16.07 14.09 -6.22
C ARG A 26 -16.02 13.20 -7.47
N ALA A 27 -14.93 13.27 -8.23
CA ALA A 27 -14.75 12.41 -9.41
C ALA A 27 -14.75 10.93 -9.04
N MET A 28 -14.03 10.57 -7.97
CA MET A 28 -13.92 9.17 -7.54
C MET A 28 -15.21 8.60 -6.95
N ARG A 29 -16.13 9.44 -6.46
CA ARG A 29 -17.49 8.99 -6.07
C ARG A 29 -18.29 8.45 -7.26
N SER A 30 -18.19 9.08 -8.41
CA SER A 30 -18.86 8.63 -9.64
C SER A 30 -18.26 7.33 -10.18
N ILE A 31 -16.94 7.16 -10.07
CA ILE A 31 -16.19 6.02 -10.61
C ILE A 31 -16.24 4.80 -9.69
N CYS A 32 -16.07 5.00 -8.38
CA CYS A 32 -16.01 3.94 -7.37
C CYS A 32 -17.05 4.17 -6.26
N PRO A 33 -18.25 3.56 -6.37
CA PRO A 33 -19.33 3.72 -5.38
C PRO A 33 -18.99 3.15 -4.00
N ASP A 34 -18.10 2.13 -3.92
CA ASP A 34 -17.69 1.52 -2.64
C ASP A 34 -16.83 2.51 -1.83
N PRO A 35 -17.33 3.04 -0.68
CA PRO A 35 -16.62 4.04 0.10
C PRO A 35 -15.29 3.52 0.66
N ARG A 36 -15.21 2.25 1.07
CA ARG A 36 -13.99 1.68 1.67
C ARG A 36 -12.83 1.60 0.66
N LYS A 37 -13.14 1.24 -0.59
CA LYS A 37 -12.15 1.20 -1.68
C LYS A 37 -11.74 2.61 -2.07
N ARG A 38 -12.70 3.51 -2.20
CA ARG A 38 -12.46 4.91 -2.57
C ARG A 38 -11.61 5.62 -1.52
N GLU A 39 -11.94 5.52 -0.23
CA GLU A 39 -11.16 6.11 0.85
C GLU A 39 -9.71 5.60 0.86
N TYR A 40 -9.52 4.28 0.70
CA TYR A 40 -8.19 3.71 0.62
C TYR A 40 -7.40 4.22 -0.60
N PHE A 41 -8.06 4.33 -1.76
CA PHE A 41 -7.45 4.87 -2.97
C PHE A 41 -7.04 6.34 -2.80
N LEU A 42 -7.91 7.16 -2.23
CA LEU A 42 -7.64 8.58 -1.96
C LEU A 42 -6.54 8.75 -0.89
N ASP A 43 -6.49 7.89 0.12
CA ASP A 43 -5.39 7.88 1.09
C ASP A 43 -4.03 7.62 0.42
N ILE A 44 -3.97 6.71 -0.54
CA ILE A 44 -2.74 6.46 -1.32
C ILE A 44 -2.41 7.65 -2.24
N LEU A 45 -3.41 8.25 -2.89
CA LEU A 45 -3.20 9.45 -3.73
C LEU A 45 -2.74 10.66 -2.92
N SER A 46 -3.19 10.81 -1.68
CA SER A 46 -2.76 11.89 -0.80
C SER A 46 -1.29 11.80 -0.37
N LYS A 47 -0.62 10.69 -0.68
CA LYS A 47 0.78 10.38 -0.36
C LYS A 47 1.58 10.18 -1.65
N PRO A 48 1.79 11.23 -2.46
CA PRO A 48 2.47 11.10 -3.75
C PRO A 48 3.88 10.57 -3.57
N LEU A 49 4.26 9.65 -4.45
CA LEU A 49 5.58 9.02 -4.43
C LEU A 49 6.66 10.03 -4.84
N ARG A 50 7.81 9.97 -4.19
CA ARG A 50 8.98 10.82 -4.48
C ARG A 50 10.11 10.06 -5.16
N ARG A 51 10.09 8.73 -5.11
CA ARG A 51 11.09 7.88 -5.75
C ARG A 51 10.57 7.38 -7.08
N ARG A 52 11.30 7.70 -8.15
CA ARG A 52 10.96 7.27 -9.51
C ARG A 52 10.81 5.75 -9.60
N GLU A 53 11.67 4.99 -8.92
CA GLU A 53 11.60 3.53 -8.90
C GLU A 53 10.28 2.98 -8.36
N ASN A 54 9.69 3.60 -7.33
CA ASN A 54 8.39 3.21 -6.79
C ASN A 54 7.24 3.57 -7.75
N ILE A 55 7.34 4.69 -8.47
CA ILE A 55 6.34 5.08 -9.47
C ILE A 55 6.35 4.08 -10.63
N LEU A 56 7.52 3.78 -11.19
CA LEU A 56 7.66 2.81 -12.28
C LEU A 56 7.21 1.40 -11.86
N TYR A 57 7.56 0.99 -10.66
CA TYR A 57 7.10 -0.29 -10.08
C TYR A 57 5.58 -0.39 -10.06
N ARG A 58 4.87 0.67 -9.63
CA ARG A 58 3.40 0.68 -9.68
C ARG A 58 2.85 0.68 -11.10
N GLN A 59 3.49 1.43 -12.02
CA GLN A 59 3.10 1.44 -13.44
C GLN A 59 3.20 0.05 -14.07
N GLU A 60 4.27 -0.70 -13.78
CA GLU A 60 4.44 -2.06 -14.28
C GLU A 60 3.35 -3.01 -13.76
N ILE A 61 3.06 -3.00 -12.45
CA ILE A 61 2.01 -3.82 -11.84
C ILE A 61 0.63 -3.44 -12.39
N TYR A 62 0.35 -2.12 -12.47
CA TYR A 62 -0.89 -1.64 -13.09
C TYR A 62 -1.03 -2.12 -14.54
N SER A 63 0.06 -2.07 -15.31
CA SER A 63 0.08 -2.51 -16.72
C SER A 63 -0.23 -3.99 -16.87
N ASP A 64 0.34 -4.84 -16.02
CA ASP A 64 0.02 -6.28 -16.03
C ASP A 64 -1.44 -6.52 -15.67
N PHE A 65 -1.98 -5.85 -14.66
CA PHE A 65 -3.39 -6.00 -14.29
C PHE A 65 -4.36 -5.45 -15.35
N ALA A 66 -4.00 -4.35 -16.02
CA ALA A 66 -4.80 -3.79 -17.10
C ALA A 66 -4.79 -4.67 -18.37
N ARG A 67 -3.67 -5.35 -18.64
CA ARG A 67 -3.48 -6.27 -19.77
C ARG A 67 -4.07 -7.65 -19.51
N LEU A 68 -4.09 -8.09 -18.26
CA LEU A 68 -4.47 -9.42 -17.82
C LEU A 68 -5.56 -9.35 -16.72
N PRO A 69 -6.82 -9.01 -17.05
CA PRO A 69 -7.90 -8.88 -16.07
C PRO A 69 -8.17 -10.19 -15.28
N GLU A 70 -7.95 -11.34 -15.90
CA GLU A 70 -8.10 -12.65 -15.25
C GLU A 70 -7.06 -12.85 -14.15
N LEU A 71 -5.80 -12.42 -14.39
CA LEU A 71 -4.75 -12.43 -13.37
C LEU A 71 -5.18 -11.64 -12.13
N PHE A 72 -5.71 -10.42 -12.33
CA PHE A 72 -6.18 -9.59 -11.22
C PHE A 72 -7.29 -10.28 -10.44
N SER A 73 -8.27 -10.87 -11.13
CA SER A 73 -9.39 -11.61 -10.51
C SER A 73 -8.92 -12.81 -9.69
N ASP A 74 -8.01 -13.61 -10.25
CA ASP A 74 -7.45 -14.78 -9.59
C ASP A 74 -6.67 -14.39 -8.33
N LEU A 75 -5.77 -13.41 -8.42
CA LEU A 75 -5.01 -12.91 -7.29
C LEU A 75 -5.91 -12.31 -6.21
N LYS A 76 -6.91 -11.53 -6.59
CA LYS A 76 -7.88 -10.96 -5.65
C LYS A 76 -8.60 -12.07 -4.86
N THR A 77 -9.00 -13.14 -5.53
CA THR A 77 -9.63 -14.29 -4.88
C THR A 77 -8.68 -14.98 -3.90
N LEU A 78 -7.43 -15.20 -4.29
CA LEU A 78 -6.41 -15.81 -3.44
C LEU A 78 -6.11 -14.95 -2.19
N PHE A 79 -5.86 -13.65 -2.37
CA PHE A 79 -5.53 -12.78 -1.26
C PHE A 79 -6.73 -12.49 -0.34
N THR A 80 -7.95 -12.51 -0.86
CA THR A 80 -9.16 -12.46 -0.01
C THR A 80 -9.27 -13.67 0.92
N ARG A 81 -8.84 -14.85 0.47
CA ARG A 81 -8.75 -16.05 1.31
C ARG A 81 -7.59 -15.93 2.31
N TYR A 82 -6.45 -15.44 1.84
CA TYR A 82 -5.25 -15.27 2.67
C TYR A 82 -5.50 -14.37 3.88
N ASP A 83 -6.16 -13.24 3.68
CA ASP A 83 -6.48 -12.28 4.74
C ASP A 83 -7.36 -12.92 5.85
N ARG A 84 -8.16 -13.93 5.51
CA ARG A 84 -9.01 -14.66 6.48
C ARG A 84 -8.26 -15.74 7.26
N ILE A 85 -7.17 -16.28 6.72
CA ILE A 85 -6.43 -17.39 7.36
C ILE A 85 -6.08 -17.07 8.81
N ARG A 86 -5.62 -15.84 9.09
CA ARG A 86 -5.19 -15.44 10.43
C ARG A 86 -6.37 -15.25 11.40
N SER A 87 -7.46 -14.62 10.94
CA SER A 87 -8.66 -14.44 11.77
C SER A 87 -9.29 -15.79 12.12
N ASP A 88 -9.43 -16.66 11.13
CA ASP A 88 -10.01 -17.99 11.33
C ASP A 88 -9.17 -18.81 12.31
N TRP A 89 -7.84 -18.74 12.20
CA TRP A 89 -6.93 -19.40 13.13
C TRP A 89 -7.01 -18.83 14.55
N GLN A 90 -7.07 -17.51 14.71
CA GLN A 90 -7.20 -16.87 16.01
C GLN A 90 -8.52 -17.26 16.70
N GLU A 91 -9.61 -17.33 15.93
CA GLU A 91 -10.91 -17.76 16.43
C GLU A 91 -10.89 -19.23 16.89
N LEU A 92 -10.28 -20.12 16.10
CA LEU A 92 -10.07 -21.51 16.48
C LEU A 92 -9.20 -21.65 17.74
N LYS A 93 -8.14 -20.86 17.86
CA LYS A 93 -7.25 -20.90 19.03
C LYS A 93 -7.94 -20.38 20.30
N LEU A 94 -8.78 -19.38 20.19
CA LEU A 94 -9.61 -18.88 21.29
C LEU A 94 -10.67 -19.90 21.73
N SER A 95 -11.26 -20.63 20.80
CA SER A 95 -12.25 -21.67 21.11
C SER A 95 -11.63 -22.91 21.77
N ALA A 96 -10.34 -23.17 21.54
CA ALA A 96 -9.58 -24.24 22.18
C ALA A 96 -9.06 -23.88 23.58
N ALA A 97 -9.18 -22.59 24.01
CA ALA A 97 -8.73 -22.14 25.32
C ALA A 97 -9.72 -22.58 26.43
N PRO A 98 -9.24 -22.94 27.65
CA PRO A 98 -10.13 -23.39 28.75
C PRO A 98 -11.02 -22.27 29.26
N ALA A 99 -12.24 -22.61 29.61
CA ALA A 99 -13.28 -21.65 30.02
C ALA A 99 -13.08 -21.02 31.43
N SER A 100 -12.13 -21.43 32.26
CA SER A 100 -11.82 -20.80 33.55
C SER A 100 -10.57 -21.33 34.24
N SER A 101 -9.92 -20.49 35.04
CA SER A 101 -8.70 -20.69 35.81
C SER A 101 -8.92 -21.35 37.16
N SER A 102 -9.60 -22.49 37.26
CA SER A 102 -9.57 -23.33 38.45
C SER A 102 -8.37 -24.28 38.35
N ALA A 103 -7.73 -24.60 39.49
CA ALA A 103 -6.55 -25.43 39.61
C ALA A 103 -6.57 -26.63 38.64
N VAL A 104 -5.89 -26.51 37.52
CA VAL A 104 -5.98 -27.48 36.43
C VAL A 104 -5.07 -28.64 36.80
N ASN A 105 -5.65 -29.84 36.89
CA ASN A 105 -4.90 -31.08 36.97
C ASN A 105 -3.83 -31.11 35.86
N PRO A 106 -2.58 -31.58 36.10
CA PRO A 106 -1.54 -31.68 35.11
C PRO A 106 -1.95 -32.38 33.80
N GLU A 107 -2.80 -33.40 33.90
CA GLU A 107 -3.32 -34.12 32.71
C GLU A 107 -4.25 -33.22 31.89
N ALA A 108 -5.15 -32.48 32.49
CA ALA A 108 -6.05 -31.56 31.82
C ALA A 108 -5.25 -30.41 31.15
N LEU A 109 -4.15 -29.96 31.77
CA LEU A 109 -3.24 -29.00 31.16
C LEU A 109 -2.54 -29.56 29.90
N LEU A 110 -2.11 -30.83 29.98
CA LEU A 110 -1.49 -31.53 28.85
C LEU A 110 -2.46 -31.68 27.67
N GLU A 111 -3.69 -32.15 27.94
CA GLU A 111 -4.74 -32.26 26.92
C GLU A 111 -5.04 -30.91 26.26
N HIS A 112 -5.08 -29.83 27.05
CA HIS A 112 -5.29 -28.48 26.54
C HIS A 112 -4.14 -28.00 25.64
N THR A 113 -2.89 -28.18 26.10
CA THR A 113 -1.70 -27.83 25.30
C THR A 113 -1.69 -28.59 24.00
N TYR A 114 -2.06 -29.86 24.03
CA TYR A 114 -2.15 -30.68 22.82
C TYR A 114 -3.29 -30.22 21.88
N ALA A 115 -4.44 -29.85 22.42
CA ALA A 115 -5.53 -29.28 21.61
C ALA A 115 -5.10 -27.96 20.94
N SER A 116 -4.39 -27.09 21.67
CA SER A 116 -3.80 -25.86 21.11
C SER A 116 -2.82 -26.17 19.99
N LEU A 117 -1.91 -27.12 20.19
CA LEU A 117 -0.92 -27.52 19.19
C LEU A 117 -1.57 -28.12 17.93
N LYS A 118 -2.66 -28.90 18.06
CA LYS A 118 -3.44 -29.37 16.92
C LYS A 118 -3.99 -28.22 16.06
N VAL A 119 -4.55 -27.20 16.71
CA VAL A 119 -5.05 -26.01 16.01
C VAL A 119 -3.90 -25.27 15.34
N THR A 120 -2.78 -25.08 16.03
CA THR A 120 -1.60 -24.45 15.48
C THR A 120 -1.05 -25.20 14.27
N ALA A 121 -1.09 -26.53 14.29
CA ALA A 121 -0.60 -27.39 13.20
C ALA A 121 -1.45 -27.32 11.92
N ILE A 122 -2.68 -26.84 11.96
CA ILE A 122 -3.50 -26.61 10.76
C ILE A 122 -2.92 -25.45 9.92
N PHE A 123 -2.39 -24.44 10.56
CA PHE A 123 -2.03 -23.17 9.96
C PHE A 123 -0.86 -23.26 8.95
N PRO A 124 0.29 -23.91 9.25
CA PRO A 124 1.37 -24.07 8.29
C PRO A 124 0.93 -24.70 6.98
N ASN A 125 0.12 -25.76 7.04
CA ASN A 125 -0.40 -26.44 5.85
C ASN A 125 -1.26 -25.52 4.98
N THR A 126 -2.06 -24.64 5.60
CA THR A 126 -2.89 -23.69 4.88
C THR A 126 -2.04 -22.65 4.17
N ILE A 127 -0.98 -22.16 4.82
CA ILE A 127 -0.04 -21.20 4.22
C ILE A 127 0.73 -21.86 3.07
N VAL A 128 1.22 -23.08 3.24
CA VAL A 128 1.91 -23.81 2.17
C VAL A 128 1.01 -24.00 0.97
N SER A 129 -0.25 -24.40 1.17
CA SER A 129 -1.22 -24.51 0.10
C SER A 129 -1.46 -23.20 -0.62
N PHE A 130 -1.43 -22.08 0.10
CA PHE A 130 -1.51 -20.75 -0.48
C PHE A 130 -0.29 -20.43 -1.35
N PHE A 131 0.94 -20.71 -0.88
CA PHE A 131 2.17 -20.51 -1.67
C PHE A 131 2.13 -21.29 -2.98
N HIS A 132 1.72 -22.56 -2.93
CA HIS A 132 1.53 -23.36 -4.14
C HIS A 132 0.50 -22.76 -5.09
N SER A 133 -0.68 -22.37 -4.56
CA SER A 133 -1.74 -21.80 -5.38
C SER A 133 -1.33 -20.46 -6.00
N LEU A 134 -0.62 -19.62 -5.25
CA LEU A 134 -0.10 -18.33 -5.73
C LEU A 134 0.95 -18.52 -6.82
N CYS A 135 1.91 -19.43 -6.61
CA CYS A 135 2.93 -19.77 -7.58
C CYS A 135 2.32 -20.29 -8.90
N GLU A 136 1.42 -21.27 -8.82
CA GLU A 136 0.75 -21.83 -9.99
C GLU A 136 -0.13 -20.78 -10.71
N THR A 137 -0.79 -19.90 -9.97
CA THR A 137 -1.56 -18.82 -10.58
C THR A 137 -0.67 -17.86 -11.34
N LEU A 138 0.44 -17.39 -10.74
CA LEU A 138 1.35 -16.46 -11.40
C LEU A 138 2.05 -17.08 -12.63
N LYS A 139 2.30 -18.39 -12.64
CA LYS A 139 2.87 -19.13 -13.79
C LYS A 139 1.95 -19.21 -15.00
N LYS A 140 0.64 -19.13 -14.83
CA LYS A 140 -0.32 -19.18 -15.95
C LYS A 140 -0.19 -17.99 -16.87
N TYR A 141 0.35 -16.87 -16.38
CA TYR A 141 0.36 -15.60 -17.08
C TYR A 141 1.77 -15.15 -17.49
N SER A 142 1.85 -14.47 -18.63
CA SER A 142 3.09 -13.84 -19.09
C SER A 142 3.28 -12.51 -18.38
N LEU A 143 3.92 -12.53 -17.22
CA LEU A 143 4.16 -11.35 -16.37
C LEU A 143 5.28 -10.49 -16.94
N GLN A 144 5.13 -9.16 -16.80
CA GLN A 144 6.16 -8.17 -17.12
C GLN A 144 6.58 -7.37 -15.88
N ALA A 145 5.69 -7.21 -14.91
CA ALA A 145 5.94 -6.47 -13.69
C ALA A 145 6.97 -7.19 -12.79
N GLU A 146 8.07 -6.51 -12.48
CA GLU A 146 9.14 -7.01 -11.62
C GLU A 146 8.60 -7.52 -10.27
N GLY A 147 7.65 -6.78 -9.68
CA GLY A 147 7.06 -7.15 -8.39
C GLY A 147 6.29 -8.47 -8.40
N LEU A 148 5.52 -8.74 -9.45
CA LEU A 148 4.78 -9.99 -9.58
C LEU A 148 5.71 -11.16 -9.90
N ILE A 149 6.75 -10.93 -10.69
CA ILE A 149 7.80 -11.90 -10.99
C ILE A 149 8.55 -12.28 -9.70
N ALA A 150 8.94 -11.28 -8.90
CA ALA A 150 9.63 -11.51 -7.63
C ALA A 150 8.79 -12.34 -6.63
N ILE A 151 7.47 -12.08 -6.56
CA ILE A 151 6.55 -12.88 -5.74
C ILE A 151 6.51 -14.34 -6.23
N ARG A 152 6.40 -14.56 -7.54
CA ARG A 152 6.42 -15.90 -8.14
C ARG A 152 7.70 -16.65 -7.80
N ASP A 153 8.85 -16.02 -8.05
CA ASP A 153 10.17 -16.62 -7.88
C ASP A 153 10.43 -16.94 -6.40
N TYR A 154 10.01 -16.05 -5.50
CA TYR A 154 10.06 -16.31 -4.06
C TYR A 154 9.21 -17.51 -3.65
N CYS A 155 7.98 -17.63 -4.17
CA CYS A 155 7.14 -18.81 -3.91
C CYS A 155 7.80 -20.09 -4.40
N GLU A 156 8.43 -20.08 -5.59
CA GLU A 156 9.15 -21.23 -6.12
C GLU A 156 10.34 -21.64 -5.25
N GLU A 157 11.12 -20.68 -4.81
CA GLU A 157 12.25 -20.90 -3.91
C GLU A 157 11.80 -21.53 -2.59
N MET A 158 10.75 -20.95 -1.98
CA MET A 158 10.22 -21.47 -0.72
C MET A 158 9.66 -22.88 -0.85
N ILE A 159 8.94 -23.19 -1.92
CA ILE A 159 8.40 -24.54 -2.16
C ILE A 159 9.50 -25.59 -2.32
N ARG A 160 10.66 -25.20 -2.88
CA ARG A 160 11.83 -26.10 -3.05
C ARG A 160 12.70 -26.22 -1.81
N ASN A 161 12.45 -25.39 -0.79
CA ASN A 161 13.28 -25.36 0.41
C ASN A 161 12.96 -26.54 1.35
N ASP A 162 13.97 -27.32 1.69
CA ASP A 162 13.83 -28.49 2.57
C ASP A 162 13.30 -28.13 3.96
N SER A 163 13.70 -26.96 4.51
CA SER A 163 13.21 -26.48 5.79
C SER A 163 11.70 -26.19 5.78
N PHE A 164 11.19 -25.70 4.64
CA PHE A 164 9.76 -25.46 4.46
C PHE A 164 8.96 -26.78 4.42
N SER A 165 9.48 -27.78 3.71
CA SER A 165 8.90 -29.12 3.67
C SER A 165 8.92 -29.78 5.04
N GLU A 166 9.96 -29.55 5.84
CA GLU A 166 10.10 -30.07 7.18
C GLU A 166 9.10 -29.46 8.18
N ILE A 167 8.85 -28.14 8.10
CA ILE A 167 7.81 -27.47 8.89
C ILE A 167 6.44 -28.08 8.63
N VAL A 168 6.13 -28.36 7.34
CA VAL A 168 4.88 -29.02 6.93
C VAL A 168 4.79 -30.40 7.54
N ARG A 169 5.88 -31.17 7.48
CA ARG A 169 5.95 -32.53 8.01
C ARG A 169 5.70 -32.55 9.52
N ILE A 170 6.35 -31.67 10.27
CA ILE A 170 6.13 -31.52 11.73
C ILE A 170 4.67 -31.15 12.01
N ALA A 171 4.11 -30.17 11.28
CA ALA A 171 2.73 -29.78 11.47
C ALA A 171 1.74 -30.94 11.16
N GLN A 172 2.01 -31.75 10.17
CA GLN A 172 1.18 -32.91 9.82
C GLN A 172 1.17 -33.98 10.92
N LEU A 173 2.31 -34.20 11.59
CA LEU A 173 2.38 -35.11 12.72
C LEU A 173 1.33 -34.76 13.77
N PHE A 174 1.30 -33.52 14.23
CA PHE A 174 0.39 -33.08 15.28
C PHE A 174 -1.09 -32.94 14.84
N ARG A 175 -1.34 -32.86 13.53
CA ARG A 175 -2.70 -32.74 13.01
C ARG A 175 -3.50 -34.06 13.05
N TYR A 176 -2.86 -35.18 12.72
CA TYR A 176 -3.54 -36.42 12.43
C TYR A 176 -3.46 -37.47 13.55
N HIS A 177 -2.57 -37.27 14.50
CA HIS A 177 -2.31 -38.27 15.55
C HIS A 177 -2.67 -37.75 16.93
N THR A 178 -2.97 -38.66 17.86
CA THR A 178 -3.19 -38.37 19.28
C THR A 178 -1.91 -38.57 20.09
N PRO A 179 -1.77 -38.04 21.33
CA PRO A 179 -0.55 -38.17 22.12
C PRO A 179 -0.10 -39.62 22.34
N GLU A 180 -1.03 -40.54 22.33
CA GLU A 180 -0.79 -41.99 22.53
C GLU A 180 0.02 -42.63 21.34
N HIS A 181 0.08 -41.95 20.22
CA HIS A 181 0.79 -42.42 19.02
C HIS A 181 2.23 -41.91 18.92
N TYR A 182 2.74 -41.22 19.95
CA TYR A 182 4.10 -40.69 19.92
C TYR A 182 4.95 -41.22 21.05
N THR A 183 6.23 -41.44 20.72
CA THR A 183 7.29 -41.63 21.70
C THR A 183 8.20 -40.40 21.61
N PHE A 184 8.41 -39.77 22.79
CA PHE A 184 9.28 -38.61 22.91
C PHE A 184 10.61 -39.07 23.52
N GLY A 185 11.69 -38.92 22.77
CA GLY A 185 13.06 -39.09 23.27
C GLY A 185 13.55 -37.77 23.86
N MET A 186 13.93 -37.78 25.12
CA MET A 186 14.43 -36.59 25.81
C MET A 186 15.84 -36.81 26.36
N ALA A 187 16.73 -35.86 26.15
CA ALA A 187 18.01 -35.80 26.86
C ALA A 187 17.79 -35.14 28.21
N VAL A 188 18.25 -35.77 29.26
CA VAL A 188 18.11 -35.31 30.65
C VAL A 188 19.45 -34.82 31.11
N SER A 189 19.56 -33.55 31.51
CA SER A 189 20.70 -33.01 32.21
C SER A 189 20.45 -33.05 33.74
N LEU A 190 21.43 -33.53 34.49
CA LEU A 190 21.32 -33.60 35.93
C LEU A 190 22.25 -32.55 36.57
N ASP A 191 21.82 -31.98 37.70
CA ASP A 191 22.69 -31.14 38.55
C ASP A 191 23.64 -31.98 39.43
N GLU A 192 24.46 -31.31 40.22
CA GLU A 192 25.43 -31.95 41.13
C GLU A 192 24.76 -32.83 42.20
N THR A 193 23.45 -32.69 42.40
CA THR A 193 22.66 -33.48 43.35
C THR A 193 21.85 -34.59 42.68
N LEU A 194 22.17 -34.88 41.39
CA LEU A 194 21.46 -35.86 40.52
C LEU A 194 19.99 -35.53 40.32
N ARG A 195 19.61 -34.26 40.43
CA ARG A 195 18.28 -33.79 40.06
C ARG A 195 18.23 -33.33 38.62
N VAL A 196 17.12 -33.50 37.97
CA VAL A 196 16.90 -33.02 36.61
C VAL A 196 17.01 -31.50 36.60
N SER A 197 18.02 -30.97 35.91
CA SER A 197 18.27 -29.54 35.74
C SER A 197 17.79 -28.98 34.42
N ALA A 198 17.82 -29.81 33.34
CA ALA A 198 17.29 -29.47 32.03
C ALA A 198 16.77 -30.70 31.30
N LEU A 199 15.85 -30.48 30.37
CA LEU A 199 15.31 -31.49 29.48
C LEU A 199 15.26 -30.92 28.07
N ASP A 200 15.97 -31.57 27.16
CA ASP A 200 15.96 -31.24 25.77
C ASP A 200 15.22 -32.33 24.98
N LEU A 201 14.24 -31.94 24.19
CA LEU A 201 13.54 -32.87 23.28
C LEU A 201 14.47 -33.22 22.15
N CYS A 202 14.90 -34.49 22.09
CA CYS A 202 15.88 -34.95 21.10
C CYS A 202 15.23 -35.68 19.94
N GLU A 203 14.10 -36.34 20.19
CA GLU A 203 13.47 -37.20 19.20
C GLU A 203 11.94 -37.27 19.40
N ILE A 204 11.18 -37.24 18.32
CA ILE A 204 9.76 -37.58 18.29
C ILE A 204 9.61 -38.71 17.29
N THR A 205 9.14 -39.87 17.73
CA THR A 205 8.87 -41.02 16.88
C THR A 205 7.39 -41.35 16.91
N GLU A 206 6.84 -41.76 15.76
CA GLU A 206 5.50 -42.29 15.68
C GLU A 206 5.49 -43.68 16.31
N PHE A 207 4.58 -43.92 17.25
CA PHE A 207 4.42 -45.24 17.85
C PHE A 207 3.53 -46.10 16.96
N ASP A 208 4.14 -47.01 16.21
CA ASP A 208 3.41 -48.10 15.53
C ASP A 208 3.55 -49.36 16.39
N PRO A 209 2.45 -49.86 17.02
CA PRO A 209 2.48 -51.07 17.80
C PRO A 209 2.82 -52.32 16.98
N LYS A 210 2.87 -52.22 15.61
CA LYS A 210 3.14 -53.33 14.71
C LYS A 210 4.46 -53.22 13.94
N ALA A 211 5.14 -52.07 14.00
CA ALA A 211 6.40 -51.87 13.31
C ALA A 211 7.59 -51.99 14.23
N GLU A 212 8.52 -52.90 13.96
CA GLU A 212 9.87 -52.83 14.52
C GLU A 212 10.57 -51.58 13.96
N LYS A 213 10.62 -50.57 14.78
CA LYS A 213 11.49 -49.39 14.82
C LYS A 213 12.22 -48.98 13.55
N ALA A 214 11.70 -47.95 12.88
CA ALA A 214 12.51 -46.98 12.14
C ALA A 214 12.44 -45.63 12.87
N PRO A 215 13.55 -45.00 13.27
CA PRO A 215 13.54 -43.67 13.92
C PRO A 215 13.20 -42.60 12.89
N LEU A 216 12.17 -41.80 13.18
CA LEU A 216 11.66 -40.76 12.26
C LEU A 216 12.36 -39.39 12.42
N PHE A 217 13.22 -39.20 13.44
CA PHE A 217 13.94 -37.93 13.64
C PHE A 217 15.31 -38.08 14.29
N ARG A 218 16.34 -37.55 13.63
CA ARG A 218 17.59 -37.14 14.27
C ARG A 218 17.76 -35.64 14.03
N PHE A 219 17.29 -34.85 14.95
CA PHE A 219 17.73 -33.43 15.08
C PHE A 219 18.88 -33.35 16.07
N PHE A 220 20.00 -32.81 15.60
CA PHE A 220 21.18 -32.49 16.39
C PHE A 220 21.87 -33.64 17.14
N SER A 221 22.54 -34.53 16.45
CA SER A 221 23.64 -35.23 17.07
C SER A 221 24.89 -35.19 16.20
N LYS A 222 25.85 -34.35 16.61
CA LYS A 222 27.25 -34.73 16.44
C LYS A 222 27.50 -35.91 17.37
N LYS A 223 27.77 -37.06 16.73
CA LYS A 223 28.35 -38.29 17.27
C LYS A 223 28.55 -38.38 18.77
N SER A 224 27.76 -39.20 19.44
CA SER A 224 28.27 -40.16 20.42
C SER A 224 27.41 -41.42 20.36
N GLU A 225 28.03 -42.49 19.90
CA GLU A 225 27.45 -43.85 20.01
C GLU A 225 27.58 -44.28 21.47
N GLU A 226 26.59 -43.99 22.28
CA GLU A 226 26.41 -44.69 23.58
C GLU A 226 24.98 -45.26 23.59
N LYS A 227 24.92 -46.57 23.67
CA LYS A 227 23.67 -47.32 23.89
C LYS A 227 23.17 -47.01 25.29
N THR A 228 22.20 -46.12 25.39
CA THR A 228 21.46 -45.90 26.64
C THR A 228 20.57 -47.09 26.94
N PRO A 229 20.61 -47.67 28.14
CA PRO A 229 19.74 -48.78 28.50
C PRO A 229 18.28 -48.27 28.62
N LYS A 230 17.35 -48.96 27.96
CA LYS A 230 15.92 -48.75 28.13
C LYS A 230 15.51 -49.36 29.46
N THR A 231 15.05 -48.55 30.39
CA THR A 231 14.50 -48.99 31.64
C THR A 231 12.99 -48.69 31.59
N ASP A 232 12.13 -49.72 31.47
CA ASP A 232 10.69 -49.60 31.70
C ASP A 232 10.52 -49.58 33.24
N VAL A 233 10.62 -48.43 33.86
CA VAL A 233 10.24 -48.23 35.28
C VAL A 233 8.82 -47.72 35.28
N PRO A 234 7.85 -48.41 35.86
CA PRO A 234 6.53 -47.85 36.07
C PRO A 234 6.69 -46.63 36.99
N PRO A 235 6.20 -45.44 36.56
CA PRO A 235 6.36 -44.23 37.36
C PRO A 235 5.58 -44.33 38.66
N ASP A 236 6.24 -44.03 39.80
CA ASP A 236 5.53 -43.68 41.02
C ASP A 236 4.77 -42.36 40.74
N GLY A 237 3.71 -42.06 41.53
CA GLY A 237 2.85 -40.90 41.26
C GLY A 237 3.59 -39.58 41.13
N ALA A 238 4.70 -39.35 41.85
CA ALA A 238 5.51 -38.17 41.82
C ALA A 238 6.37 -38.11 40.55
N SER A 239 6.83 -39.24 40.02
CA SER A 239 7.55 -39.37 38.76
C SER A 239 6.62 -39.15 37.58
N TYR A 240 5.38 -39.60 37.65
CA TYR A 240 4.34 -39.38 36.65
C TYR A 240 3.99 -37.91 36.49
N GLU A 241 3.70 -37.21 37.60
CA GLU A 241 3.39 -35.77 37.56
C GLU A 241 4.52 -34.94 36.94
N LYS A 242 5.77 -35.26 37.30
CA LYS A 242 6.96 -34.59 36.69
C LYS A 242 7.04 -34.87 35.20
N THR A 243 6.81 -36.09 34.74
CA THR A 243 6.84 -36.48 33.32
C THR A 243 5.77 -35.71 32.55
N VAL A 244 4.53 -35.63 33.06
CA VAL A 244 3.44 -34.88 32.46
C VAL A 244 3.79 -33.39 32.37
N HIS A 245 4.36 -32.80 33.44
CA HIS A 245 4.79 -31.42 33.46
C HIS A 245 5.87 -31.13 32.40
N LEU A 246 6.86 -32.01 32.26
CA LEU A 246 7.95 -31.87 31.29
C LEU A 246 7.49 -32.03 29.86
N LEU A 247 6.58 -32.99 29.61
CA LEU A 247 5.95 -33.16 28.31
C LEU A 247 5.14 -31.92 27.92
N ASN A 248 4.41 -31.33 28.88
CA ASN A 248 3.70 -30.09 28.63
C ASN A 248 4.62 -28.94 28.25
N ILE A 249 5.76 -28.78 28.92
CA ILE A 249 6.79 -27.78 28.56
C ILE A 249 7.28 -27.99 27.12
N ALA A 250 7.57 -29.25 26.75
CA ALA A 250 8.03 -29.57 25.41
C ALA A 250 6.98 -29.23 24.35
N LEU A 251 5.71 -29.62 24.57
CA LEU A 251 4.61 -29.31 23.66
C LEU A 251 4.33 -27.81 23.55
N CYS A 252 4.40 -27.05 24.66
CA CYS A 252 4.31 -25.60 24.65
C CYS A 252 5.44 -24.95 23.82
N SER A 253 6.65 -25.49 23.92
CA SER A 253 7.78 -25.02 23.13
C SER A 253 7.59 -25.25 21.64
N ILE A 254 7.05 -26.41 21.26
CA ILE A 254 6.72 -26.73 19.85
C ILE A 254 5.58 -25.84 19.36
N ASP A 255 4.51 -25.66 20.12
CA ASP A 255 3.37 -24.77 19.77
C ASP A 255 3.86 -23.33 19.56
N SER A 256 4.72 -22.84 20.44
CA SER A 256 5.33 -21.52 20.35
C SER A 256 6.20 -21.39 19.09
N ALA A 257 7.07 -22.36 18.81
CA ALA A 257 7.95 -22.34 17.64
C ALA A 257 7.14 -22.40 16.33
N LEU A 258 6.16 -23.32 16.24
CA LEU A 258 5.28 -23.39 15.06
C LEU A 258 4.48 -22.11 14.88
N THR A 259 3.96 -21.52 15.97
CA THR A 259 3.24 -20.24 15.94
C THR A 259 4.14 -19.13 15.40
N GLN A 260 5.39 -19.03 15.87
CA GLN A 260 6.32 -18.00 15.43
C GLN A 260 6.70 -18.15 13.95
N VAL A 261 7.07 -19.35 13.52
CA VAL A 261 7.41 -19.63 12.12
C VAL A 261 6.22 -19.34 11.21
N THR A 262 5.04 -19.78 11.60
CA THR A 262 3.81 -19.58 10.81
C THR A 262 3.45 -18.11 10.69
N ASN A 263 3.57 -17.32 11.79
CA ASN A 263 3.36 -15.87 11.74
C ASN A 263 4.39 -15.17 10.83
N ASN A 264 5.64 -15.62 10.82
CA ASN A 264 6.66 -15.07 9.92
C ASN A 264 6.32 -15.34 8.46
N LEU A 265 5.90 -16.57 8.13
CA LEU A 265 5.46 -16.94 6.78
C LEU A 265 4.22 -16.16 6.35
N TYR A 266 3.25 -16.02 7.25
CA TYR A 266 2.06 -15.21 7.02
C TYR A 266 2.42 -13.73 6.82
N GLY A 267 3.39 -13.21 7.54
CA GLY A 267 3.85 -11.83 7.42
C GLY A 267 4.35 -11.46 6.03
N VAL A 268 4.89 -12.42 5.27
CA VAL A 268 5.52 -12.19 3.95
C VAL A 268 4.57 -11.49 2.97
N PHE A 269 3.30 -11.90 2.94
CA PHE A 269 2.28 -11.36 2.03
C PHE A 269 1.18 -10.56 2.75
N TYR A 270 1.41 -10.26 4.03
CA TYR A 270 0.44 -9.48 4.81
C TYR A 270 0.27 -8.08 4.21
N GLY A 271 -0.98 -7.71 3.96
CA GLY A 271 -1.32 -6.39 3.42
C GLY A 271 -1.54 -6.36 1.90
N ILE A 272 -1.04 -7.32 1.14
CA ILE A 272 -1.22 -7.35 -0.33
C ILE A 272 -2.70 -7.33 -0.72
N GLY A 273 -3.56 -8.08 -0.03
CA GLY A 273 -4.99 -8.07 -0.28
C GLY A 273 -5.62 -6.69 -0.10
N ARG A 274 -5.12 -5.88 0.83
CA ARG A 274 -5.54 -4.49 1.01
C ARG A 274 -4.99 -3.60 -0.12
N GLU A 275 -3.73 -3.79 -0.50
CA GLU A 275 -3.08 -3.02 -1.56
C GLU A 275 -3.75 -3.26 -2.93
N MET A 276 -4.28 -4.45 -3.17
CA MET A 276 -5.04 -4.75 -4.37
C MET A 276 -6.30 -3.86 -4.54
N ARG A 277 -6.85 -3.30 -3.45
CA ARG A 277 -7.97 -2.35 -3.53
C ARG A 277 -7.60 -1.07 -4.28
N PHE A 278 -6.34 -0.63 -4.17
CA PHE A 278 -5.84 0.51 -4.94
C PHE A 278 -5.90 0.22 -6.43
N TYR A 279 -5.39 -0.93 -6.87
CA TYR A 279 -5.42 -1.32 -8.28
C TYR A 279 -6.84 -1.62 -8.77
N GLU A 280 -7.70 -2.18 -7.92
CA GLU A 280 -9.12 -2.39 -8.26
C GLU A 280 -9.80 -1.06 -8.60
N THR A 281 -9.59 -0.03 -7.79
CA THR A 281 -10.14 1.30 -8.04
C THR A 281 -9.52 1.95 -9.27
N ALA A 282 -8.22 1.76 -9.49
CA ALA A 282 -7.52 2.22 -10.70
C ALA A 282 -8.04 1.53 -11.99
N LEU A 283 -8.39 0.26 -11.91
CA LEU A 283 -9.00 -0.47 -13.04
C LEU A 283 -10.43 0.00 -13.31
N LEU A 284 -11.23 0.29 -12.28
CA LEU A 284 -12.56 0.92 -12.43
C LEU A 284 -12.45 2.30 -13.09
N TYR A 285 -11.48 3.11 -12.67
CA TYR A 285 -11.17 4.38 -13.33
C TYR A 285 -10.86 4.19 -14.82
N ARG A 286 -9.98 3.24 -15.14
CA ARG A 286 -9.66 2.91 -16.53
C ARG A 286 -10.90 2.48 -17.32
N GLU A 287 -11.69 1.57 -16.77
CA GLU A 287 -12.91 1.05 -17.43
C GLU A 287 -13.89 2.18 -17.73
N HIS A 288 -14.14 3.06 -16.75
CA HIS A 288 -15.03 4.21 -16.90
C HIS A 288 -14.56 5.16 -18.02
N MET A 289 -13.26 5.52 -18.05
CA MET A 289 -12.72 6.45 -19.04
C MET A 289 -12.62 5.83 -20.43
N CYS A 290 -12.27 4.55 -20.53
CA CYS A 290 -12.26 3.83 -21.79
C CYS A 290 -13.68 3.68 -22.39
N ALA A 291 -14.71 3.49 -21.55
CA ALA A 291 -16.10 3.43 -22.01
C ALA A 291 -16.56 4.75 -22.65
N LEU A 292 -16.01 5.88 -22.21
CA LEU A 292 -16.21 7.20 -22.81
C LEU A 292 -15.33 7.47 -24.04
N GLY A 293 -14.42 6.56 -24.39
CA GLY A 293 -13.46 6.75 -25.48
C GLY A 293 -12.35 7.78 -25.18
N LEU A 294 -12.13 8.11 -23.92
CA LEU A 294 -11.11 9.08 -23.51
C LEU A 294 -9.70 8.45 -23.52
N PRO A 295 -8.67 9.21 -23.90
CA PRO A 295 -7.29 8.72 -23.90
C PRO A 295 -6.78 8.56 -22.47
N LEU A 296 -6.11 7.44 -22.21
CA LEU A 296 -5.40 7.14 -20.97
C LEU A 296 -3.97 6.75 -21.27
N THR A 297 -3.02 7.50 -20.74
CA THR A 297 -1.58 7.30 -20.97
C THR A 297 -0.84 7.19 -19.64
N LEU A 298 -0.01 6.16 -19.47
CA LEU A 298 0.98 6.15 -18.39
C LEU A 298 2.04 7.20 -18.69
N PRO A 299 2.26 8.18 -17.81
CA PRO A 299 3.21 9.22 -18.05
C PRO A 299 4.65 8.69 -18.03
N ASP A 300 5.49 9.24 -18.88
CA ASP A 300 6.95 9.17 -18.71
C ASP A 300 7.34 10.01 -17.49
N ILE A 301 8.03 9.39 -16.55
CA ILE A 301 8.38 9.99 -15.25
C ILE A 301 9.87 10.31 -15.25
N SER A 302 10.20 11.56 -14.95
CA SER A 302 11.58 12.03 -14.78
C SER A 302 11.87 12.50 -13.36
N GLU A 303 13.15 12.61 -13.03
CA GLU A 303 13.60 13.13 -11.75
C GLU A 303 13.20 14.60 -11.54
N PRO A 304 13.09 15.08 -10.29
CA PRO A 304 12.67 16.45 -10.00
C PRO A 304 13.50 17.54 -10.69
N GLU A 305 14.79 17.27 -10.92
CA GLU A 305 15.77 18.21 -11.48
C GLU A 305 15.52 18.53 -12.94
N GLU A 306 14.91 17.62 -13.72
CA GLU A 306 14.50 17.90 -15.09
C GLU A 306 13.42 18.98 -15.14
N ASN A 307 12.61 19.03 -14.10
CA ASN A 307 11.67 20.11 -13.81
C ASN A 307 10.72 20.44 -14.97
N ARG A 308 10.23 19.40 -15.64
CA ARG A 308 9.43 19.47 -16.87
C ARG A 308 8.06 18.85 -16.67
N ILE A 309 7.02 19.46 -17.23
CA ILE A 309 5.64 18.94 -17.28
C ILE A 309 5.11 19.20 -18.69
N VAL A 310 4.78 18.17 -19.43
CA VAL A 310 4.17 18.25 -20.75
C VAL A 310 3.01 17.28 -20.84
N LEU A 311 1.81 17.79 -21.10
CA LEU A 311 0.60 17.02 -21.28
C LEU A 311 -0.09 17.49 -22.57
N GLN A 312 -0.33 16.59 -23.49
CA GLN A 312 -1.05 16.88 -24.73
C GLN A 312 -2.47 16.30 -24.65
N THR A 313 -3.44 17.08 -25.05
CA THR A 313 -4.87 16.70 -25.05
C THR A 313 -5.32 16.27 -23.65
N LEU A 314 -5.02 17.08 -22.62
CA LEU A 314 -5.38 16.81 -21.22
C LEU A 314 -6.87 17.07 -20.99
N TYR A 315 -7.58 16.06 -20.47
CA TYR A 315 -8.97 16.16 -20.05
C TYR A 315 -9.10 16.34 -18.53
N ASP A 316 -10.17 17.00 -18.12
CA ASP A 316 -10.48 17.17 -16.70
C ASP A 316 -11.08 15.89 -16.10
N LEU A 317 -10.56 15.50 -14.94
CA LEU A 317 -10.98 14.28 -14.24
C LEU A 317 -12.45 14.32 -13.79
N VAL A 318 -12.90 15.46 -13.24
CA VAL A 318 -14.27 15.61 -12.69
C VAL A 318 -15.28 15.62 -13.82
N LEU A 319 -15.04 16.45 -14.85
CA LEU A 319 -15.91 16.50 -16.01
C LEU A 319 -16.00 15.14 -16.70
N SER A 320 -14.87 14.43 -16.81
CA SER A 320 -14.83 13.09 -17.40
C SER A 320 -15.56 12.04 -16.56
N ALA A 321 -15.46 12.13 -15.23
CA ALA A 321 -16.14 11.19 -14.34
C ALA A 321 -17.67 11.36 -14.29
N GLU A 322 -18.17 12.57 -14.61
CA GLU A 322 -19.58 12.92 -14.57
C GLU A 322 -20.22 13.00 -15.97
N ALA A 323 -19.43 12.87 -17.03
CA ALA A 323 -19.92 12.99 -18.40
C ALA A 323 -20.68 11.74 -18.86
N GLU A 324 -21.77 11.97 -19.59
CA GLU A 324 -22.43 10.94 -20.39
C GLU A 324 -21.84 10.84 -21.81
N ASP A 325 -21.19 11.93 -22.27
CA ASP A 325 -20.63 12.06 -23.62
C ASP A 325 -19.32 12.86 -23.57
N ALA A 326 -18.21 12.22 -23.93
CA ALA A 326 -16.88 12.81 -23.97
C ALA A 326 -16.77 13.99 -24.97
N ALA A 327 -17.60 14.04 -26.02
CA ALA A 327 -17.56 15.11 -27.03
C ALA A 327 -17.88 16.50 -26.43
N ARG A 328 -18.46 16.56 -25.24
CA ARG A 328 -18.74 17.82 -24.53
C ARG A 328 -17.57 18.35 -23.71
N ILE A 329 -16.51 17.55 -23.54
CA ILE A 329 -15.33 17.92 -22.74
C ILE A 329 -14.25 18.46 -23.67
N VAL A 330 -13.80 19.67 -23.42
CA VAL A 330 -12.76 20.31 -24.23
C VAL A 330 -11.41 20.06 -23.58
N PRO A 331 -10.49 19.31 -24.22
CA PRO A 331 -9.14 19.12 -23.69
C PRO A 331 -8.28 20.36 -23.92
N ASN A 332 -7.24 20.50 -23.08
CA ASN A 332 -6.25 21.55 -23.21
C ASN A 332 -4.83 20.98 -23.05
N ASP A 333 -3.86 21.62 -23.67
CA ASP A 333 -2.45 21.25 -23.51
C ASP A 333 -1.84 21.97 -22.31
N VAL A 334 -0.86 21.32 -21.68
CA VAL A 334 -0.03 21.89 -20.61
C VAL A 334 1.42 21.74 -21.02
N GLU A 335 2.16 22.85 -20.99
CA GLU A 335 3.60 22.86 -21.23
C GLU A 335 4.29 23.78 -20.23
N ILE A 336 5.01 23.18 -19.29
CA ILE A 336 5.87 23.86 -18.33
C ILE A 336 7.29 23.28 -18.51
N ASP A 337 7.93 23.67 -19.61
CA ASP A 337 9.29 23.30 -19.96
C ASP A 337 10.14 24.58 -20.06
N GLY A 338 11.20 24.67 -19.25
CA GLY A 338 12.03 25.88 -19.15
C GLY A 338 11.34 27.07 -18.46
N THR A 339 10.03 26.99 -18.14
CA THR A 339 9.27 28.06 -17.48
C THR A 339 9.00 27.72 -16.02
N ALA A 340 8.75 28.74 -15.21
CA ALA A 340 8.46 28.60 -13.77
C ALA A 340 7.04 28.11 -13.48
N GLY A 341 6.09 28.40 -14.36
CA GLY A 341 4.70 28.03 -14.18
C GLY A 341 3.78 28.64 -15.23
N ILE A 342 2.49 28.51 -14.98
CA ILE A 342 1.42 29.02 -15.84
C ILE A 342 0.58 30.05 -15.06
N LEU A 343 0.31 31.18 -15.69
CA LEU A 343 -0.62 32.19 -15.21
C LEU A 343 -1.81 32.27 -16.17
N VAL A 344 -3.03 32.07 -15.66
CA VAL A 344 -4.26 32.02 -16.46
C VAL A 344 -5.19 33.17 -16.10
N LYS A 345 -5.62 33.94 -17.10
CA LYS A 345 -6.70 34.93 -16.97
C LYS A 345 -7.90 34.57 -17.81
N GLY A 346 -9.04 35.17 -17.51
CA GLY A 346 -10.29 35.02 -18.28
C GLY A 346 -11.50 35.39 -17.45
N LEU A 347 -12.66 35.46 -18.09
CA LEU A 347 -13.93 35.70 -17.42
C LEU A 347 -14.33 34.54 -16.49
N THR A 348 -15.29 34.78 -15.60
CA THR A 348 -15.90 33.74 -14.80
C THR A 348 -16.56 32.70 -15.73
N ASP A 349 -16.59 31.44 -15.31
CA ASP A 349 -17.17 30.31 -16.05
C ASP A 349 -16.55 30.01 -17.43
N THR A 350 -15.28 30.36 -17.63
CA THR A 350 -14.55 30.07 -18.86
C THR A 350 -13.61 28.84 -18.76
N GLY A 351 -13.65 28.08 -17.67
CA GLY A 351 -12.90 26.83 -17.52
C GLY A 351 -11.52 26.98 -16.85
N LYS A 352 -11.16 28.16 -16.32
CA LYS A 352 -9.84 28.38 -15.67
C LYS A 352 -9.56 27.40 -14.52
N THR A 353 -10.50 27.28 -13.58
CA THR A 353 -10.37 26.35 -12.42
C THR A 353 -10.38 24.89 -12.85
N VAL A 354 -11.14 24.55 -13.89
CA VAL A 354 -11.13 23.22 -14.50
C VAL A 354 -9.74 22.87 -15.02
N TYR A 355 -9.10 23.79 -15.76
CA TYR A 355 -7.72 23.60 -16.24
C TYR A 355 -6.71 23.41 -15.10
N LEU A 356 -6.84 24.18 -14.03
CA LEU A 356 -5.99 24.01 -12.84
C LEU A 356 -6.16 22.64 -12.21
N ARG A 357 -7.41 22.19 -12.03
CA ARG A 357 -7.73 20.86 -11.47
C ARG A 357 -7.24 19.73 -12.36
N SER A 358 -7.36 19.88 -13.68
CA SER A 358 -6.88 18.86 -14.65
C SER A 358 -5.38 18.60 -14.48
N LEU A 359 -4.57 19.66 -14.39
CA LEU A 359 -3.13 19.52 -14.19
C LEU A 359 -2.80 18.90 -12.82
N GLY A 360 -3.48 19.35 -11.76
CA GLY A 360 -3.28 18.83 -10.41
C GLY A 360 -3.60 17.33 -10.31
N ALA A 361 -4.74 16.92 -10.86
CA ALA A 361 -5.13 15.52 -10.91
C ALA A 361 -4.16 14.67 -11.73
N ALA A 362 -3.73 15.16 -12.93
CA ALA A 362 -2.77 14.45 -13.77
C ALA A 362 -1.43 14.24 -13.06
N GLN A 363 -0.92 15.25 -12.35
CA GLN A 363 0.34 15.12 -11.60
C GLN A 363 0.22 14.12 -10.46
N LEU A 364 -0.88 14.14 -9.69
CA LEU A 364 -1.10 13.20 -8.58
C LEU A 364 -1.26 11.76 -9.07
N PHE A 365 -2.09 11.54 -10.10
CA PHE A 365 -2.29 10.21 -10.68
C PHE A 365 -0.98 9.67 -11.27
N GLY A 366 -0.25 10.49 -12.02
CA GLY A 366 1.04 10.11 -12.59
C GLY A 366 2.06 9.72 -11.53
N GLN A 367 2.19 10.51 -10.44
CA GLN A 367 3.09 10.16 -9.33
C GLN A 367 2.58 9.01 -8.46
N ALA A 368 1.30 8.67 -8.53
CA ALA A 368 0.80 7.44 -7.92
C ALA A 368 1.06 6.19 -8.78
N GLY A 369 1.69 6.32 -9.96
CA GLY A 369 1.95 5.23 -10.90
C GLY A 369 0.73 4.85 -11.74
N LEU A 370 -0.22 5.78 -11.93
CA LEU A 370 -1.47 5.56 -12.65
C LEU A 370 -1.49 6.31 -13.99
N PRO A 371 -2.32 5.87 -14.95
CA PRO A 371 -2.49 6.60 -16.18
C PRO A 371 -3.22 7.93 -15.96
N VAL A 372 -2.93 8.88 -16.82
CA VAL A 372 -3.54 10.21 -16.84
C VAL A 372 -4.43 10.37 -18.09
N LEU A 373 -5.41 11.26 -18.02
CA LEU A 373 -6.37 11.54 -19.08
C LEU A 373 -5.75 12.46 -20.16
N ALA A 374 -4.76 11.95 -20.87
CA ALA A 374 -4.05 12.69 -21.91
C ALA A 374 -3.57 11.73 -23.00
N GLU A 375 -3.36 12.25 -24.23
CA GLU A 375 -2.77 11.47 -25.32
C GLU A 375 -1.27 11.26 -25.11
N LYS A 376 -0.58 12.26 -24.57
CA LYS A 376 0.84 12.16 -24.20
C LYS A 376 1.08 12.84 -22.85
N ALA A 377 1.94 12.25 -22.05
CA ALA A 377 2.27 12.77 -20.73
C ALA A 377 3.75 12.55 -20.39
N HIS A 378 4.43 13.63 -20.01
CA HIS A 378 5.74 13.62 -19.38
C HIS A 378 5.67 14.45 -18.10
N LEU A 379 6.05 13.88 -16.97
CA LEU A 379 5.92 14.48 -15.65
C LEU A 379 7.22 14.32 -14.85
N SER A 380 7.84 15.45 -14.47
CA SER A 380 8.88 15.38 -13.43
C SER A 380 8.24 15.27 -12.05
N ILE A 381 8.89 14.50 -11.19
CA ILE A 381 8.44 14.28 -9.79
C ILE A 381 8.38 15.61 -9.04
N ARG A 382 7.34 15.80 -8.23
CA ARG A 382 7.18 16.91 -7.29
C ARG A 382 7.33 16.42 -5.86
N ASN A 383 8.14 17.13 -5.07
CA ASN A 383 8.44 16.73 -3.70
C ASN A 383 7.32 17.09 -2.71
N ALA A 384 6.56 18.13 -3.00
CA ALA A 384 5.39 18.51 -2.22
C ALA A 384 4.35 19.23 -3.08
N PHE A 385 3.12 19.19 -2.62
CA PHE A 385 1.98 19.80 -3.29
C PHE A 385 1.24 20.72 -2.33
N PHE A 386 0.91 21.91 -2.82
CA PHE A 386 0.14 22.90 -2.06
C PHE A 386 -0.94 23.50 -2.94
N SER A 387 -2.06 23.83 -2.35
CA SER A 387 -3.14 24.56 -3.00
C SER A 387 -3.67 25.67 -2.10
N HIS A 388 -4.12 26.75 -2.70
CA HIS A 388 -4.91 27.78 -2.04
C HIS A 388 -6.02 28.22 -2.99
N PHE A 389 -7.26 27.96 -2.58
CA PHE A 389 -8.47 28.32 -3.30
C PHE A 389 -9.23 29.34 -2.45
N SER A 390 -9.37 30.57 -2.96
CA SER A 390 -10.11 31.60 -2.24
C SER A 390 -11.57 31.19 -2.12
N SER A 391 -12.12 31.23 -0.90
CA SER A 391 -13.51 30.86 -0.56
C SER A 391 -14.46 32.00 -0.86
N ALA A 392 -14.67 32.33 -2.12
CA ALA A 392 -15.57 33.41 -2.51
C ALA A 392 -17.07 33.13 -2.25
N GLU A 393 -17.45 31.86 -2.02
CA GLU A 393 -18.86 31.43 -1.95
C GLU A 393 -19.47 31.38 -0.54
N GLU A 394 -18.71 31.36 0.56
CA GLU A 394 -19.28 31.28 1.91
C GLU A 394 -19.64 32.64 2.55
N GLU A 395 -19.58 33.75 1.85
CA GLU A 395 -19.25 35.03 2.46
C GLU A 395 -20.15 36.21 2.30
N PHE A 396 -21.36 36.04 2.00
CA PHE A 396 -22.28 37.18 2.15
C PHE A 396 -22.66 37.52 3.61
N LEU A 397 -22.06 36.86 4.61
CA LEU A 397 -22.49 36.98 6.02
C LEU A 397 -21.53 37.68 7.00
N THR A 398 -20.26 37.96 6.68
CA THR A 398 -19.35 38.66 7.62
C THR A 398 -18.46 39.69 6.92
N GLY A 399 -18.74 40.92 7.19
CA GLY A 399 -18.26 42.12 6.47
C GLY A 399 -16.91 42.68 6.83
N ASP A 400 -15.79 41.91 6.91
CA ASP A 400 -14.47 42.52 7.16
C ASP A 400 -13.42 42.07 6.12
N ALA A 401 -13.26 42.89 5.07
CA ALA A 401 -12.30 42.68 4.00
C ALA A 401 -10.83 42.71 4.47
N ALA A 402 -10.53 43.46 5.54
CA ALA A 402 -9.17 43.53 6.10
C ALA A 402 -8.79 42.24 6.85
N GLY A 403 -9.72 41.61 7.56
CA GLY A 403 -9.50 40.34 8.23
C GLY A 403 -9.27 39.19 7.25
N ARG A 404 -9.91 39.20 6.06
CA ARG A 404 -9.75 38.18 5.02
C ARG A 404 -8.38 38.23 4.36
N PHE A 405 -7.88 39.40 4.04
CA PHE A 405 -6.52 39.51 3.50
C PHE A 405 -5.46 39.01 4.48
N ASP A 406 -5.61 39.31 5.76
CA ASP A 406 -4.70 38.81 6.80
C ASP A 406 -4.76 37.26 6.93
N GLN A 407 -5.93 36.69 6.78
CA GLN A 407 -6.10 35.23 6.77
C GLN A 407 -5.47 34.61 5.55
N GLU A 408 -5.79 35.06 4.32
CA GLU A 408 -5.18 34.57 3.10
C GLU A 408 -3.64 34.72 3.14
N ALA A 409 -3.14 35.83 3.68
CA ALA A 409 -1.70 36.06 3.83
C ALA A 409 -1.05 35.05 4.79
N LYS A 410 -1.73 34.68 5.89
CA LYS A 410 -1.25 33.66 6.83
C LYS A 410 -1.24 32.27 6.19
N GLU A 411 -2.27 31.91 5.44
CA GLU A 411 -2.37 30.64 4.72
C GLU A 411 -1.25 30.52 3.68
N ILE A 412 -1.02 31.56 2.90
CA ILE A 412 0.09 31.60 1.93
C ILE A 412 1.45 31.56 2.64
N ALA A 413 1.64 32.31 3.74
CA ALA A 413 2.87 32.24 4.53
C ALA A 413 3.14 30.81 5.03
N HIS A 414 2.10 30.13 5.50
CA HIS A 414 2.21 28.73 5.91
C HIS A 414 2.63 27.81 4.77
N ILE A 415 2.10 28.00 3.56
CA ILE A 415 2.53 27.26 2.37
C ILE A 415 4.01 27.54 2.08
N LEU A 416 4.43 28.81 2.11
CA LEU A 416 5.82 29.20 1.84
C LEU A 416 6.81 28.60 2.85
N ASP A 417 6.43 28.52 4.12
CA ASP A 417 7.25 27.93 5.19
C ASP A 417 7.44 26.41 5.02
N GLN A 418 6.51 25.74 4.37
CA GLN A 418 6.55 24.28 4.12
C GLN A 418 7.13 23.89 2.76
N LEU A 419 7.45 24.85 1.91
CA LEU A 419 7.97 24.58 0.57
C LEU A 419 9.25 23.74 0.63
N GLN A 420 9.27 22.75 -0.22
CA GLN A 420 10.45 21.93 -0.51
C GLN A 420 10.95 22.24 -1.93
N PRO A 421 12.22 22.00 -2.23
CA PRO A 421 12.70 22.08 -3.61
C PRO A 421 11.81 21.25 -4.54
N TYR A 422 11.51 21.78 -5.72
CA TYR A 422 10.66 21.13 -6.73
C TYR A 422 9.22 20.84 -6.26
N SER A 423 8.67 21.67 -5.39
CA SER A 423 7.25 21.63 -5.03
C SER A 423 6.36 22.05 -6.21
N MET A 424 5.05 21.83 -6.07
CA MET A 424 4.04 22.33 -6.97
C MET A 424 2.95 23.05 -6.21
N VAL A 425 2.61 24.28 -6.67
CA VAL A 425 1.64 25.18 -6.00
C VAL A 425 0.51 25.53 -6.96
N PHE A 426 -0.72 25.30 -6.52
CA PHE A 426 -1.93 25.63 -7.23
C PHE A 426 -2.65 26.77 -6.53
N LEU A 427 -2.83 27.88 -7.22
CA LEU A 427 -3.47 29.08 -6.68
C LEU A 427 -4.72 29.41 -7.51
N ASN A 428 -5.87 29.48 -6.85
CA ASN A 428 -7.12 29.84 -7.48
C ASN A 428 -7.70 31.10 -6.82
N GLU A 429 -7.68 32.22 -7.55
CA GLU A 429 -8.28 33.49 -7.16
C GLU A 429 -7.68 34.11 -5.86
N THR A 430 -6.46 33.71 -5.47
CA THR A 430 -5.77 34.17 -4.27
C THR A 430 -5.62 35.69 -4.25
N PHE A 431 -5.89 36.33 -3.10
CA PHE A 431 -5.88 37.78 -2.85
C PHE A 431 -6.89 38.62 -3.68
N GLN A 432 -7.99 38.00 -4.12
CA GLN A 432 -9.06 38.78 -4.77
C GLN A 432 -9.89 39.63 -3.79
N THR A 433 -9.88 39.29 -2.52
CA THR A 433 -10.67 39.98 -1.48
C THR A 433 -10.08 41.31 -1.01
N THR A 434 -8.83 41.64 -1.44
CA THR A 434 -8.14 42.89 -1.07
C THR A 434 -8.12 43.92 -2.21
N SER A 435 -7.49 45.08 -1.94
CA SER A 435 -7.31 46.05 -3.01
C SER A 435 -6.53 45.46 -4.18
N TYR A 436 -7.00 45.74 -5.39
CA TYR A 436 -6.40 45.23 -6.64
C TYR A 436 -4.88 45.46 -6.73
N ARG A 437 -4.41 46.59 -6.20
CA ARG A 437 -3.00 46.96 -6.23
C ARG A 437 -2.17 46.15 -5.23
N GLU A 438 -2.66 46.00 -4.01
CA GLU A 438 -1.97 45.25 -2.94
C GLU A 438 -1.92 43.77 -3.25
N GLY A 439 -3.05 43.14 -3.64
CA GLY A 439 -3.11 41.77 -4.05
C GLY A 439 -2.18 41.47 -5.24
N THR A 440 -2.13 42.38 -6.25
CA THR A 440 -1.20 42.20 -7.38
C THR A 440 0.27 42.22 -6.94
N LEU A 441 0.66 43.13 -6.03
CA LEU A 441 2.04 43.20 -5.55
C LEU A 441 2.41 42.01 -4.64
N ALA A 442 1.51 41.59 -3.77
CA ALA A 442 1.73 40.44 -2.90
C ALA A 442 1.99 39.19 -3.73
N ILE A 443 1.09 38.88 -4.66
CA ILE A 443 1.22 37.69 -5.48
C ILE A 443 2.42 37.74 -6.45
N PHE A 444 2.72 38.93 -6.99
CA PHE A 444 3.92 39.13 -7.83
C PHE A 444 5.21 38.72 -7.08
N ASN A 445 5.36 39.18 -5.84
CA ASN A 445 6.51 38.85 -4.98
C ASN A 445 6.58 37.33 -4.74
N ILE A 446 5.45 36.69 -4.40
CA ILE A 446 5.38 35.26 -4.17
C ILE A 446 5.80 34.48 -5.42
N LEU A 447 5.16 34.74 -6.57
CA LEU A 447 5.47 34.07 -7.83
C LEU A 447 6.88 34.30 -8.33
N SER A 448 7.53 35.41 -7.93
CA SER A 448 8.92 35.71 -8.27
C SER A 448 9.93 34.87 -7.46
N VAL A 449 9.54 34.41 -6.26
CA VAL A 449 10.41 33.62 -5.37
C VAL A 449 10.28 32.12 -5.63
N LEU A 450 9.10 31.61 -5.93
CA LEU A 450 8.86 30.18 -6.13
C LEU A 450 9.87 29.49 -7.08
N PRO A 451 10.25 30.09 -8.23
CA PRO A 451 11.18 29.44 -9.16
C PRO A 451 12.60 29.25 -8.62
N THR A 452 13.00 29.99 -7.58
CA THR A 452 14.34 29.90 -6.98
C THR A 452 14.61 28.55 -6.34
N THR A 453 13.55 27.83 -5.98
CA THR A 453 13.59 26.47 -5.40
C THR A 453 13.23 25.38 -6.43
N GLY A 454 13.11 25.71 -7.71
CA GLY A 454 12.60 24.78 -8.74
C GLY A 454 11.09 24.50 -8.60
N THR A 455 10.37 25.24 -7.72
CA THR A 455 8.93 25.08 -7.53
C THR A 455 8.18 25.55 -8.78
N LYS A 456 7.22 24.71 -9.23
CA LYS A 456 6.28 25.05 -10.30
C LYS A 456 4.98 25.59 -9.72
N PHE A 457 4.31 26.45 -10.47
CA PHE A 457 2.99 26.94 -10.08
C PHE A 457 2.01 26.97 -11.24
N LEU A 458 0.72 26.86 -10.91
CA LEU A 458 -0.38 27.26 -11.78
C LEU A 458 -1.27 28.21 -10.99
N PHE A 459 -1.40 29.43 -11.49
CA PHE A 459 -2.22 30.47 -10.86
C PHE A 459 -3.33 30.94 -11.81
N VAL A 460 -4.55 30.86 -11.32
CA VAL A 460 -5.76 31.33 -11.99
C VAL A 460 -6.21 32.61 -11.30
N THR A 461 -6.41 33.71 -12.07
CA THR A 461 -6.71 35.01 -11.47
C THR A 461 -7.43 35.99 -12.41
N HIS A 462 -8.12 36.94 -11.83
CA HIS A 462 -8.63 38.15 -12.50
C HIS A 462 -7.68 39.36 -12.37
N LEU A 463 -6.52 39.24 -11.75
CA LEU A 463 -5.54 40.34 -11.56
C LEU A 463 -4.79 40.62 -12.88
N THR A 464 -5.46 41.29 -13.83
CA THR A 464 -4.92 41.51 -15.20
C THR A 464 -3.61 42.25 -15.24
N ARG A 465 -3.35 43.19 -14.26
CA ARG A 465 -2.08 43.90 -14.17
C ARG A 465 -0.89 42.99 -13.91
N LEU A 466 -1.09 41.87 -13.24
CA LEU A 466 -0.05 40.87 -12.99
C LEU A 466 0.59 40.37 -14.29
N PHE A 467 -0.21 40.22 -15.35
CA PHE A 467 0.25 39.78 -16.66
C PHE A 467 1.25 40.74 -17.34
N SER A 468 1.20 42.02 -16.98
CA SER A 468 2.14 43.01 -17.47
C SER A 468 3.44 43.08 -16.63
N LEU A 469 3.41 42.57 -15.41
CA LEU A 469 4.55 42.55 -14.50
C LEU A 469 5.39 41.28 -14.63
N MET A 470 4.77 40.16 -15.01
CA MET A 470 5.46 38.86 -15.12
C MET A 470 6.30 38.77 -16.38
N ASP A 471 7.47 38.17 -16.23
CA ASP A 471 8.39 37.90 -17.34
C ASP A 471 7.84 36.74 -18.21
N LYS A 472 7.53 37.03 -19.48
CA LYS A 472 6.95 36.10 -20.44
C LYS A 472 7.92 34.98 -20.86
N GLU A 473 9.22 35.13 -20.64
CA GLU A 473 10.22 34.10 -20.90
C GLU A 473 10.24 33.09 -19.74
N ARG A 474 9.90 33.52 -18.53
CA ARG A 474 9.92 32.71 -17.32
C ARG A 474 8.56 32.11 -16.95
N VAL A 475 7.47 32.73 -17.37
CA VAL A 475 6.11 32.29 -17.02
C VAL A 475 5.26 32.20 -18.28
N CYS A 476 4.60 31.05 -18.45
CA CYS A 476 3.65 30.86 -19.54
C CYS A 476 2.35 31.62 -19.22
N LEU A 477 2.06 32.66 -20.00
CA LEU A 477 0.85 33.46 -19.85
C LEU A 477 -0.25 32.91 -20.76
N MET A 478 -1.39 32.56 -20.18
CA MET A 478 -2.54 31.97 -20.87
C MET A 478 -3.80 32.82 -20.67
N GLU A 479 -4.71 32.77 -21.63
CA GLU A 479 -6.04 33.34 -21.53
C GLU A 479 -7.10 32.36 -22.05
N THR A 480 -8.27 32.42 -21.44
CA THR A 480 -9.43 31.67 -21.92
C THR A 480 -10.12 32.41 -23.05
N ASP A 481 -10.75 31.66 -23.95
CA ASP A 481 -11.54 32.24 -25.05
C ASP A 481 -12.88 32.77 -24.51
N ASP A 482 -13.19 34.03 -24.80
CA ASP A 482 -14.45 34.69 -24.39
C ASP A 482 -15.72 34.07 -25.03
N GLY A 483 -15.54 33.28 -26.11
CA GLY A 483 -16.62 32.59 -26.83
C GLY A 483 -17.11 31.29 -26.17
N LYS A 484 -16.77 31.01 -24.91
CA LYS A 484 -17.09 29.78 -24.17
C LYS A 484 -16.64 28.49 -24.87
N GLN A 485 -15.57 28.54 -25.67
CA GLN A 485 -14.98 27.36 -26.28
C GLN A 485 -14.11 26.55 -25.29
N TYR A 486 -13.92 27.05 -24.06
CA TYR A 486 -13.15 26.42 -22.96
C TYR A 486 -11.71 26.05 -23.35
N ARG A 487 -11.17 26.63 -24.43
CA ARG A 487 -9.79 26.47 -24.87
C ARG A 487 -8.91 27.60 -24.35
N LEU A 488 -7.74 27.22 -23.84
CA LEU A 488 -6.75 28.18 -23.42
C LEU A 488 -5.80 28.51 -24.55
N LYS A 489 -5.45 29.80 -24.67
CA LYS A 489 -4.51 30.30 -25.68
C LYS A 489 -3.32 30.96 -24.99
N ARG A 490 -2.10 30.70 -25.47
CA ARG A 490 -0.91 31.37 -24.97
C ARG A 490 -0.90 32.85 -25.43
N ILE A 491 -0.68 33.76 -24.49
CA ILE A 491 -0.51 35.17 -24.77
C ILE A 491 0.93 35.40 -25.31
N ARG A 492 1.04 35.89 -26.50
CA ARG A 492 2.35 36.19 -27.13
C ARG A 492 2.98 37.49 -26.61
#